data_238d0b719570b4689a01269e6bb17241
#
_entry.id   238d0b719570b4689a01269e6bb17241
#
_cell.length_a   1.000
_cell.length_b   1.000
_cell.length_c   1.000
_cell.angle_alpha   90.00
_cell.angle_beta   90.00
_cell.angle_gamma   90.00
#
_symmetry.space_group_name_H-M   'P 1'
#
loop_
_entity.id
_entity.type
_entity.pdbx_description
1 polymer ?
#
loop_
_entity_poly.entity_id
_entity_poly.type
_entity_poly.pdbx_seq_one_letter_code
_entity_poly.pdbx_strand_id
1 'polypeptide(L)'
;YLDAGLNPYAEHLAKAHIPYGMITGQLSAAQKAAIVDQYNSNKIKALLISSAGGEGIDLKGTRMMQLLDPSWNEARGAQVEGRGVRFMSHADLPEDQREVNIRRYIAQRPQTFFDELGVSSRGGSVDEYLTMLAKQKQDLIDEFNGLMPKESV
;
A
#
# COMPACT_ATOMS: atom_id res chain seq x y z
N TYR A 1 8.94 -5.44 10.66
CA TYR A 1 8.49 -4.83 9.39
C TYR A 1 9.39 -3.67 8.95
N LEU A 2 9.78 -2.74 9.86
CA LEU A 2 10.67 -1.63 9.50
C LEU A 2 12.03 -2.12 9.01
N ASP A 3 12.62 -3.08 9.72
CA ASP A 3 13.96 -3.58 9.42
C ASP A 3 13.99 -4.47 8.15
N ALA A 4 12.95 -5.24 7.91
CA ALA A 4 12.87 -6.14 6.75
C ALA A 4 12.20 -5.51 5.50
N GLY A 5 11.47 -4.42 5.66
CA GLY A 5 10.71 -3.78 4.60
C GLY A 5 11.18 -2.38 4.27
N LEU A 6 10.80 -1.38 5.08
CA LEU A 6 11.03 0.03 4.74
C LEU A 6 12.51 0.44 4.78
N ASN A 7 13.31 -0.09 5.73
CA ASN A 7 14.70 0.29 5.85
C ASN A 7 15.56 -0.12 4.64
N PRO A 8 15.51 -1.36 4.13
CA PRO A 8 16.20 -1.72 2.89
C PRO A 8 15.79 -0.88 1.69
N TYR A 9 14.49 -0.53 1.61
CA TYR A 9 14.00 0.33 0.54
C TYR A 9 14.55 1.76 0.67
N ALA A 10 14.60 2.30 1.90
CA ALA A 10 15.20 3.59 2.19
C ALA A 10 16.69 3.66 1.81
N GLU A 11 17.44 2.59 2.10
CA GLU A 11 18.84 2.47 1.68
C GLU A 11 19.02 2.51 0.16
N HIS A 12 18.12 1.85 -0.58
CA HIS A 12 18.14 1.89 -2.04
C HIS A 12 17.86 3.28 -2.60
N LEU A 13 16.90 4.00 -2.02
CA LEU A 13 16.60 5.39 -2.39
C LEU A 13 17.78 6.31 -2.09
N ALA A 14 18.43 6.14 -0.93
CA ALA A 14 19.62 6.89 -0.56
C ALA A 14 20.79 6.64 -1.52
N LYS A 15 21.06 5.38 -1.89
CA LYS A 15 22.09 5.01 -2.86
C LYS A 15 21.80 5.59 -4.26
N ALA A 16 20.53 5.70 -4.61
CA ALA A 16 20.09 6.31 -5.88
C ALA A 16 20.02 7.84 -5.82
N HIS A 17 20.40 8.47 -4.72
CA HIS A 17 20.30 9.93 -4.48
C HIS A 17 18.88 10.47 -4.66
N ILE A 18 17.86 9.67 -4.36
CA ILE A 18 16.46 10.08 -4.42
C ILE A 18 16.05 10.63 -3.04
N PRO A 19 15.69 11.91 -2.92
CA PRO A 19 15.23 12.47 -1.66
C PRO A 19 13.91 11.84 -1.25
N TYR A 20 13.88 11.29 -0.04
CA TYR A 20 12.71 10.59 0.50
C TYR A 20 12.38 11.03 1.92
N GLY A 21 11.14 10.79 2.33
CA GLY A 21 10.68 10.89 3.71
C GLY A 21 10.17 9.54 4.20
N MET A 22 10.17 9.35 5.52
CA MET A 22 9.63 8.14 6.14
C MET A 22 8.61 8.53 7.22
N ILE A 23 7.40 7.97 7.13
CA ILE A 23 6.32 8.17 8.11
C ILE A 23 6.01 6.86 8.79
N THR A 24 6.26 6.80 10.10
CA THR A 24 5.98 5.66 10.96
C THR A 24 4.96 6.02 12.03
N GLY A 25 4.44 5.01 12.74
CA GLY A 25 3.51 5.23 13.85
C GLY A 25 4.12 5.95 15.06
N GLN A 26 5.46 6.05 15.13
CA GLN A 26 6.17 6.69 16.23
C GLN A 26 6.28 8.22 16.10
N LEU A 27 6.04 8.74 14.90
CA LEU A 27 6.13 10.18 14.65
C LEU A 27 4.96 10.94 15.25
N SER A 28 5.25 12.11 15.81
CA SER A 28 4.20 13.05 16.22
C SER A 28 3.43 13.62 15.03
N ALA A 29 2.24 14.14 15.27
CA ALA A 29 1.42 14.76 14.23
C ALA A 29 2.16 15.91 13.51
N ALA A 30 2.91 16.72 14.25
CA ALA A 30 3.70 17.83 13.70
C ALA A 30 4.82 17.33 12.78
N GLN A 31 5.53 16.26 13.16
CA GLN A 31 6.58 15.69 12.33
C GLN A 31 6.01 15.07 11.05
N LYS A 32 4.88 14.37 11.14
CA LYS A 32 4.16 13.83 9.98
C LYS A 32 3.74 14.94 9.02
N ALA A 33 3.15 16.01 9.53
CA ALA A 33 2.72 17.16 8.75
C ALA A 33 3.90 17.81 8.00
N ALA A 34 5.05 18.00 8.66
CA ALA A 34 6.25 18.57 8.05
C ALA A 34 6.78 17.70 6.89
N ILE A 35 6.76 16.37 7.03
CA ILE A 35 7.20 15.46 5.95
C ILE A 35 6.19 15.49 4.79
N VAL A 36 4.89 15.47 5.08
CA VAL A 36 3.84 15.58 4.06
C VAL A 36 3.94 16.90 3.29
N ASP A 37 4.23 18.00 3.98
CA ASP A 37 4.43 19.30 3.33
C ASP A 37 5.65 19.30 2.39
N GLN A 38 6.75 18.67 2.78
CA GLN A 38 7.91 18.49 1.91
C GLN A 38 7.58 17.65 0.68
N TYR A 39 6.76 16.63 0.82
CA TYR A 39 6.31 15.82 -0.29
C TYR A 39 5.38 16.60 -1.23
N ASN A 40 4.37 17.25 -0.67
CA ASN A 40 3.39 18.04 -1.43
C ASN A 40 4.03 19.25 -2.13
N SER A 41 5.12 19.81 -1.57
CA SER A 41 5.94 20.86 -2.18
C SER A 41 7.03 20.32 -3.12
N ASN A 42 7.05 19.02 -3.41
CA ASN A 42 7.98 18.36 -4.32
C ASN A 42 9.47 18.43 -3.92
N LYS A 43 9.76 18.74 -2.64
CA LYS A 43 11.11 18.72 -2.08
C LYS A 43 11.64 17.30 -1.89
N ILE A 44 10.77 16.35 -1.56
CA ILE A 44 11.07 14.92 -1.56
C ILE A 44 10.27 14.20 -2.65
N LYS A 45 10.84 13.16 -3.23
CA LYS A 45 10.28 12.46 -4.39
C LYS A 45 9.63 11.13 -4.03
N ALA A 46 10.00 10.57 -2.90
CA ALA A 46 9.47 9.31 -2.40
C ALA A 46 9.04 9.45 -0.94
N LEU A 47 7.94 8.82 -0.60
CA LEU A 47 7.42 8.78 0.76
C LEU A 47 7.21 7.31 1.17
N LEU A 48 7.96 6.88 2.17
CA LEU A 48 7.84 5.56 2.75
C LEU A 48 6.89 5.62 3.94
N ILE A 49 5.83 4.82 3.94
CA ILE A 49 4.79 4.90 4.95
C ILE A 49 4.55 3.52 5.54
N SER A 50 4.69 3.40 6.86
CA SER A 50 4.25 2.19 7.57
C SER A 50 2.73 2.18 7.72
N SER A 51 2.15 0.99 7.93
CA SER A 51 0.70 0.84 8.12
C SER A 51 0.15 1.70 9.26
N ALA A 52 0.90 1.83 10.36
CA ALA A 52 0.53 2.67 11.50
C ALA A 52 0.80 4.17 11.28
N GLY A 53 1.71 4.53 10.35
CA GLY A 53 2.05 5.91 10.04
C GLY A 53 1.06 6.60 9.10
N GLY A 54 0.36 5.81 8.28
CA GLY A 54 -0.45 6.32 7.18
C GLY A 54 -1.78 6.98 7.56
N GLU A 55 -2.14 7.04 8.84
CA GLU A 55 -3.41 7.66 9.25
C GLU A 55 -3.35 9.19 9.22
N GLY A 56 -4.41 9.81 8.70
CA GLY A 56 -4.59 11.27 8.75
C GLY A 56 -3.69 12.08 7.81
N ILE A 57 -3.01 11.45 6.84
CA ILE A 57 -2.18 12.16 5.85
C ILE A 57 -2.98 12.49 4.59
N ASP A 58 -2.66 13.63 3.98
CA ASP A 58 -3.24 14.11 2.72
C ASP A 58 -2.12 14.34 1.71
N LEU A 59 -2.02 13.45 0.72
CA LEU A 59 -0.97 13.47 -0.29
C LEU A 59 -1.47 14.10 -1.58
N LYS A 60 -0.69 15.01 -2.16
CA LYS A 60 -0.98 15.68 -3.41
C LYS A 60 0.00 15.25 -4.50
N GLY A 61 -0.50 15.12 -5.72
CA GLY A 61 0.35 14.85 -6.86
C GLY A 61 1.05 13.49 -6.86
N THR A 62 0.53 12.50 -6.12
CA THR A 62 1.08 11.13 -6.11
C THR A 62 0.85 10.48 -7.47
N ARG A 63 1.90 10.08 -8.16
CA ARG A 63 1.83 9.45 -9.49
C ARG A 63 2.02 7.94 -9.46
N MET A 64 2.68 7.43 -8.43
CA MET A 64 2.91 6.00 -8.25
C MET A 64 2.73 5.63 -6.78
N MET A 65 2.01 4.57 -6.54
CA MET A 65 1.86 3.95 -5.23
C MET A 65 2.31 2.50 -5.30
N GLN A 66 3.14 2.09 -4.35
CA GLN A 66 3.63 0.72 -4.23
C GLN A 66 3.21 0.16 -2.88
N LEU A 67 2.42 -0.90 -2.92
CA LEU A 67 1.98 -1.64 -1.74
C LEU A 67 2.88 -2.88 -1.62
N LEU A 68 3.80 -2.84 -0.66
CA LEU A 68 4.83 -3.88 -0.45
C LEU A 68 4.38 -4.97 0.51
N ASP A 69 3.29 -4.75 1.22
CA ASP A 69 2.78 -5.65 2.25
C ASP A 69 1.29 -5.93 1.96
N PRO A 70 0.92 -7.17 1.65
CA PRO A 70 -0.47 -7.50 1.38
C PRO A 70 -1.30 -7.30 2.64
N SER A 71 -2.36 -6.54 2.52
CA SER A 71 -3.33 -6.39 3.58
C SER A 71 -4.25 -7.60 3.59
N TRP A 72 -4.39 -8.27 4.73
CA TRP A 72 -5.36 -9.35 4.92
C TRP A 72 -6.82 -8.87 4.93
N ASN A 73 -7.02 -7.58 4.68
CA ASN A 73 -8.33 -6.94 4.55
C ASN A 73 -8.29 -5.97 3.36
N GLU A 74 -9.03 -6.27 2.29
CA GLU A 74 -9.11 -5.45 1.09
C GLU A 74 -9.64 -4.04 1.38
N ALA A 75 -10.57 -3.88 2.32
CA ALA A 75 -11.08 -2.58 2.74
C ALA A 75 -9.96 -1.67 3.27
N ARG A 76 -8.96 -2.23 3.96
CA ARG A 76 -7.80 -1.48 4.43
C ARG A 76 -6.86 -1.10 3.28
N GLY A 77 -6.69 -1.99 2.31
CA GLY A 77 -5.96 -1.72 1.06
C GLY A 77 -6.60 -0.56 0.30
N ALA A 78 -7.90 -0.63 0.06
CA ALA A 78 -8.69 0.40 -0.60
C ALA A 78 -8.64 1.75 0.15
N GLN A 79 -8.61 1.74 1.49
CA GLN A 79 -8.46 2.96 2.29
C GLN A 79 -7.08 3.62 2.09
N VAL A 80 -6.01 2.83 2.00
CA VAL A 80 -4.66 3.34 1.72
C VAL A 80 -4.58 3.89 0.30
N GLU A 81 -5.13 3.17 -0.66
CA GLU A 81 -5.21 3.60 -2.07
C GLU A 81 -6.00 4.90 -2.22
N GLY A 82 -7.15 5.01 -1.55
CA GLY A 82 -7.98 6.22 -1.55
C GLY A 82 -7.28 7.48 -1.03
N ARG A 83 -6.23 7.34 -0.23
CA ARG A 83 -5.43 8.48 0.23
C ARG A 83 -4.47 9.02 -0.84
N GLY A 84 -3.94 8.13 -1.69
CA GLY A 84 -3.09 8.52 -2.82
C GLY A 84 -3.88 9.00 -4.04
N VAL A 85 -5.17 8.62 -4.14
CA VAL A 85 -6.07 8.91 -5.28
C VAL A 85 -7.22 9.82 -4.85
N ARG A 86 -7.05 10.59 -3.79
CA ARG A 86 -8.13 11.42 -3.27
C ARG A 86 -8.64 12.41 -4.32
N PHE A 87 -9.96 12.60 -4.36
CA PHE A 87 -10.61 13.57 -5.22
C PHE A 87 -9.93 14.95 -5.10
N MET A 88 -9.62 15.57 -6.21
CA MET A 88 -8.93 16.87 -6.32
C MET A 88 -7.45 16.88 -5.89
N SER A 89 -6.84 15.78 -5.42
CA SER A 89 -5.42 15.77 -5.07
C SER A 89 -4.47 16.00 -6.26
N HIS A 90 -4.99 15.85 -7.47
CA HIS A 90 -4.28 16.02 -8.75
C HIS A 90 -4.83 17.17 -9.59
N ALA A 91 -5.73 18.00 -9.04
CA ALA A 91 -6.39 19.08 -9.78
C ALA A 91 -5.40 20.09 -10.38
N ASP A 92 -4.28 20.32 -9.69
CA ASP A 92 -3.22 21.25 -10.11
C ASP A 92 -2.26 20.67 -11.15
N LEU A 93 -2.41 19.38 -11.51
CA LEU A 93 -1.60 18.72 -12.50
C LEU A 93 -2.25 18.75 -13.89
N PRO A 94 -1.47 18.74 -14.99
CA PRO A 94 -1.96 18.49 -16.34
C PRO A 94 -2.73 17.18 -16.43
N GLU A 95 -3.69 17.08 -17.34
CA GLU A 95 -4.57 15.90 -17.45
C GLU A 95 -3.82 14.59 -17.65
N ASP A 96 -2.75 14.61 -18.44
CA ASP A 96 -1.84 13.47 -18.70
C ASP A 96 -1.05 13.02 -17.46
N GLN A 97 -1.05 13.82 -16.40
CA GLN A 97 -0.34 13.55 -15.14
C GLN A 97 -1.26 13.24 -13.96
N ARG A 98 -2.57 13.15 -14.18
CA ARG A 98 -3.55 12.88 -13.13
C ARG A 98 -3.74 11.40 -12.83
N GLU A 99 -3.12 10.51 -13.58
CA GLU A 99 -3.16 9.07 -13.31
C GLU A 99 -2.25 8.67 -12.16
N VAL A 100 -2.77 7.83 -11.26
CA VAL A 100 -2.00 7.17 -10.21
C VAL A 100 -1.79 5.71 -10.57
N ASN A 101 -0.54 5.32 -10.76
CA ASN A 101 -0.20 3.93 -11.02
C ASN A 101 -0.04 3.18 -9.69
N ILE A 102 -0.92 2.22 -9.41
CA ILE A 102 -0.89 1.42 -8.19
C ILE A 102 -0.29 0.05 -8.49
N ARG A 103 0.80 -0.30 -7.80
CA ARG A 103 1.46 -1.60 -7.89
C ARG A 103 1.38 -2.32 -6.56
N ARG A 104 0.84 -3.52 -6.58
CA ARG A 104 0.78 -4.41 -5.42
C ARG A 104 1.84 -5.50 -5.58
N TYR A 105 2.65 -5.69 -4.56
CA TYR A 105 3.69 -6.70 -4.53
C TYR A 105 3.32 -7.78 -3.53
N ILE A 106 3.51 -9.02 -3.92
CA ILE A 106 3.26 -10.20 -3.10
C ILE A 106 4.58 -10.96 -3.02
N ALA A 107 5.09 -11.18 -1.81
CA ALA A 107 6.28 -11.99 -1.63
C ALA A 107 5.94 -13.46 -1.92
N GLN A 108 6.58 -14.03 -2.92
CA GLN A 108 6.46 -15.45 -3.24
C GLN A 108 7.67 -16.20 -2.69
N ARG A 109 7.41 -17.39 -2.14
CA ARG A 109 8.49 -18.28 -1.74
C ARG A 109 9.16 -18.82 -3.01
N PRO A 110 10.51 -18.83 -3.10
CA PRO A 110 11.17 -19.52 -4.18
C PRO A 110 10.71 -20.98 -4.23
N GLN A 111 10.32 -21.46 -5.40
CA GLN A 111 10.01 -22.88 -5.60
C GLN A 111 11.29 -23.69 -5.40
N THR A 112 11.21 -24.71 -4.56
CA THR A 112 12.30 -25.64 -4.33
C THR A 112 12.08 -26.86 -5.21
N PHE A 113 13.15 -27.60 -5.51
CA PHE A 113 13.08 -28.89 -6.22
C PHE A 113 12.08 -29.87 -5.60
N PHE A 114 11.89 -29.84 -4.29
CA PHE A 114 10.92 -30.69 -3.59
C PHE A 114 9.46 -30.25 -3.85
N ASP A 115 9.23 -28.96 -4.13
CA ASP A 115 7.90 -28.47 -4.51
C ASP A 115 7.51 -28.96 -5.91
N GLU A 116 8.47 -29.00 -6.85
CA GLU A 116 8.27 -29.54 -8.21
C GLU A 116 7.97 -31.03 -8.21
N LEU A 117 8.57 -31.79 -7.27
CA LEU A 117 8.31 -33.22 -7.10
C LEU A 117 7.00 -33.53 -6.37
N GLY A 118 6.24 -32.53 -5.92
CA GLY A 118 5.00 -32.70 -5.19
C GLY A 118 5.18 -33.29 -3.78
N VAL A 119 6.40 -33.35 -3.26
CA VAL A 119 6.74 -33.92 -1.95
C VAL A 119 6.61 -32.87 -0.84
N SER A 120 6.58 -31.58 -1.18
CA SER A 120 6.41 -30.50 -0.24
C SER A 120 4.92 -30.30 0.08
N SER A 121 4.53 -30.62 1.31
CA SER A 121 3.17 -30.40 1.81
C SER A 121 2.88 -28.95 2.25
N ARG A 122 3.80 -28.02 1.98
CA ARG A 122 3.68 -26.63 2.38
C ARG A 122 3.11 -25.81 1.22
N GLY A 123 1.86 -25.39 1.35
CA GLY A 123 1.21 -24.40 0.48
C GLY A 123 2.04 -23.12 0.33
N GLY A 124 1.60 -22.23 -0.56
CA GLY A 124 2.26 -20.99 -0.95
C GLY A 124 2.83 -20.12 0.18
N SER A 125 3.33 -18.95 -0.16
CA SER A 125 3.85 -18.01 0.85
C SER A 125 2.75 -17.54 1.81
N VAL A 126 3.14 -17.03 2.98
CA VAL A 126 2.18 -16.41 3.93
C VAL A 126 1.38 -15.31 3.24
N ASP A 127 2.02 -14.54 2.37
CA ASP A 127 1.40 -13.45 1.63
C ASP A 127 0.35 -13.95 0.63
N GLU A 128 0.62 -15.06 -0.06
CA GLU A 128 -0.37 -15.71 -0.95
C GLU A 128 -1.56 -16.22 -0.15
N TYR A 129 -1.31 -16.85 1.00
CA TYR A 129 -2.37 -17.33 1.89
C TYR A 129 -3.23 -16.17 2.43
N LEU A 130 -2.59 -15.08 2.88
CA LEU A 130 -3.31 -13.89 3.36
C LEU A 130 -4.13 -13.22 2.26
N THR A 131 -3.59 -13.15 1.04
CA THR A 131 -4.30 -12.61 -0.12
C THR A 131 -5.53 -13.46 -0.47
N MET A 132 -5.39 -14.79 -0.43
CA MET A 132 -6.50 -15.71 -0.65
C MET A 132 -7.58 -15.55 0.42
N LEU A 133 -7.20 -15.45 1.70
CA LEU A 133 -8.15 -15.24 2.80
C LEU A 133 -8.88 -13.90 2.68
N ALA A 134 -8.17 -12.83 2.32
CA ALA A 134 -8.76 -11.50 2.12
C ALA A 134 -9.83 -11.54 1.02
N LYS A 135 -9.53 -12.23 -0.09
CA LYS A 135 -10.48 -12.41 -1.19
C LYS A 135 -11.70 -13.21 -0.78
N GLN A 136 -11.52 -14.36 -0.13
CA GLN A 136 -12.63 -15.18 0.36
C GLN A 136 -13.55 -14.40 1.31
N LYS A 137 -12.96 -13.60 2.20
CA LYS A 137 -13.72 -12.75 3.11
C LYS A 137 -14.50 -11.67 2.37
N GLN A 138 -13.92 -11.07 1.33
CA GLN A 138 -14.61 -10.07 0.52
C GLN A 138 -15.78 -10.70 -0.26
N ASP A 139 -15.56 -11.86 -0.88
CA ASP A 139 -16.60 -12.60 -1.61
C ASP A 139 -17.80 -12.90 -0.70
N LEU A 140 -17.55 -13.33 0.55
CA LEU A 140 -18.61 -13.55 1.55
C LEU A 140 -19.36 -12.28 1.94
N ILE A 141 -18.65 -11.16 2.09
CA ILE A 141 -19.28 -9.86 2.38
C ILE A 141 -20.15 -9.41 1.23
N ASP A 142 -19.68 -9.56 -0.01
CA ASP A 142 -20.41 -9.16 -1.21
C ASP A 142 -21.66 -10.05 -1.41
N GLU A 143 -21.55 -11.36 -1.15
CA GLU A 143 -22.69 -12.27 -1.14
C GLU A 143 -23.72 -11.86 -0.09
N PHE A 144 -23.30 -11.57 1.14
CA PHE A 144 -24.17 -11.11 2.22
C PHE A 144 -24.86 -9.80 1.87
N ASN A 145 -24.12 -8.82 1.34
CA ASN A 145 -24.68 -7.54 0.91
C ASN A 145 -25.66 -7.70 -0.25
N GLY A 146 -25.43 -8.68 -1.14
CA GLY A 146 -26.34 -9.01 -2.22
C GLY A 146 -27.67 -9.62 -1.77
N LEU A 147 -27.68 -10.27 -0.61
CA LEU A 147 -28.87 -10.88 0.00
C LEU A 147 -29.68 -9.88 0.83
N MET A 148 -29.09 -8.75 1.23
CA MET A 148 -29.81 -7.72 1.97
C MET A 148 -30.80 -6.97 1.04
N PRO A 149 -32.07 -6.82 1.44
CA PRO A 149 -33.01 -6.03 0.67
C PRO A 149 -32.49 -4.59 0.58
N LYS A 150 -32.40 -4.06 -0.64
CA LYS A 150 -32.16 -2.64 -0.85
C LYS A 150 -33.37 -1.91 -0.28
N GLU A 151 -33.22 -1.32 0.90
CA GLU A 151 -34.21 -0.39 1.39
C GLU A 151 -34.33 0.75 0.36
N SER A 152 -35.46 0.77 -0.32
CA SER A 152 -35.83 1.88 -1.17
C SER A 152 -36.18 3.05 -0.25
N VAL A 153 -35.30 4.04 -0.23
CA VAL A 153 -35.59 5.35 0.34
C VAL A 153 -36.44 6.12 -0.69
#